data_c7594aaf591d3484e9c9a30cee864cae
#
_entry.id   c7594aaf591d3484e9c9a30cee864cae
#
_cell.length_a   1.000
_cell.length_b   1.000
_cell.length_c   1.000
_cell.angle_alpha   90.00
_cell.angle_beta   90.00
_cell.angle_gamma   90.00
#
_symmetry.space_group_name_H-M   'P 1'
#
loop_
_entity.id
_entity.type
_entity.pdbx_description
1 polymer ?
#
loop_
_entity_poly.entity_id
_entity_poly.type
_entity_poly.pdbx_seq_one_letter_code
_entity_poly.pdbx_strand_id
1 'polypeptide(L)'
;MNKGLEKFTVKGNFTFTQEDSLEAVCNASDNASGIFIVYAVEAGVKELIMVGSTGTVQNDGTLKSKNGGLHDKIVNGHQFAKTGRKYSWPAQMKKEGIDTLEVFWFETFNSDAKSIPTSVEGQVLQNFLDENGKLPRWNVAF
;
A
#
# COMPACT_ATOMS: atom_id res chain seq x y z
N MET A 1 -4.59 -14.58 6.89
CA MET A 1 -3.92 -13.49 6.24
C MET A 1 -4.39 -13.37 4.80
N ASN A 2 -3.88 -12.50 3.99
CA ASN A 2 -4.41 -12.10 2.68
C ASN A 2 -4.32 -13.20 1.62
N LYS A 3 -5.29 -14.09 1.64
CA LYS A 3 -5.41 -15.17 0.65
C LYS A 3 -5.55 -14.58 -0.74
N GLY A 4 -4.94 -15.24 -1.73
CA GLY A 4 -5.00 -14.79 -3.11
C GLY A 4 -3.86 -13.88 -3.52
N LEU A 5 -2.99 -13.46 -2.60
CA LEU A 5 -1.80 -12.66 -2.94
C LEU A 5 -0.59 -13.51 -3.29
N GLU A 6 -0.59 -14.79 -2.94
CA GLU A 6 0.53 -15.71 -3.21
C GLU A 6 0.81 -15.89 -4.68
N LYS A 7 -0.17 -15.66 -5.53
CA LYS A 7 -0.01 -15.77 -6.99
C LYS A 7 0.85 -14.66 -7.58
N PHE A 8 1.03 -13.56 -6.87
CA PHE A 8 1.89 -12.48 -7.34
C PHE A 8 3.33 -12.78 -6.93
N THR A 9 4.21 -12.88 -7.93
CA THR A 9 5.59 -13.28 -7.72
C THR A 9 6.54 -12.11 -7.54
N VAL A 10 6.20 -10.93 -8.08
CA VAL A 10 7.01 -9.72 -7.89
C VAL A 10 6.40 -8.94 -6.74
N LYS A 11 7.09 -8.99 -5.60
CA LYS A 11 6.61 -8.44 -4.34
C LYS A 11 7.79 -8.16 -3.42
N GLY A 12 7.55 -7.37 -2.39
CA GLY A 12 8.57 -7.09 -1.38
C GLY A 12 7.95 -6.44 -0.15
N ASN A 13 8.82 -6.07 0.75
CA ASN A 13 8.39 -5.35 1.95
C ASN A 13 9.54 -4.51 2.49
N PHE A 14 9.19 -3.52 3.27
CA PHE A 14 10.15 -2.69 3.99
C PHE A 14 9.54 -2.21 5.30
N THR A 15 10.39 -1.76 6.21
CA THR A 15 9.96 -1.13 7.46
C THR A 15 10.27 0.36 7.42
N PHE A 16 9.47 1.14 8.13
CA PHE A 16 9.59 2.58 8.18
C PHE A 16 9.37 3.08 9.60
N THR A 17 10.29 3.89 10.10
CA THR A 17 10.17 4.59 11.38
C THR A 17 10.11 6.09 11.14
N GLN A 18 9.77 6.88 12.17
CA GLN A 18 9.67 8.33 12.02
C GLN A 18 11.01 8.99 11.66
N GLU A 19 12.13 8.35 11.99
CA GLU A 19 13.47 8.87 11.71
C GLU A 19 13.96 8.53 10.31
N ASP A 20 13.27 7.61 9.60
CA ASP A 20 13.69 7.17 8.28
C ASP A 20 13.24 8.15 7.19
N SER A 21 13.96 8.12 6.07
CA SER A 21 13.47 8.70 4.82
C SER A 21 12.61 7.65 4.12
N LEU A 22 11.32 7.91 3.97
CA LEU A 22 10.41 6.99 3.27
C LEU A 22 10.89 6.73 1.84
N GLU A 23 11.37 7.78 1.17
CA GLU A 23 11.91 7.67 -0.18
C GLU A 23 13.11 6.71 -0.25
N ALA A 24 13.94 6.72 0.79
CA ALA A 24 15.14 5.88 0.83
C ALA A 24 14.85 4.44 1.20
N VAL A 25 13.93 4.18 2.14
CA VAL A 25 13.65 2.81 2.60
C VAL A 25 12.63 2.09 1.73
N CYS A 26 11.81 2.82 0.98
CA CYS A 26 10.81 2.22 0.11
C CYS A 26 11.48 1.51 -1.06
N ASN A 27 11.36 0.19 -1.09
CA ASN A 27 11.96 -0.66 -2.13
C ASN A 27 10.93 -1.12 -3.17
N ALA A 28 9.76 -0.49 -3.21
CA ALA A 28 8.72 -0.85 -4.17
C ALA A 28 9.13 -0.48 -5.59
N SER A 29 8.55 -1.19 -6.56
CA SER A 29 8.81 -0.98 -7.98
C SER A 29 8.50 0.46 -8.40
N ASP A 30 9.40 1.08 -9.15
CA ASP A 30 9.24 2.44 -9.66
C ASP A 30 8.62 2.49 -11.06
N ASN A 31 8.32 1.35 -11.64
CA ASN A 31 7.80 1.23 -13.01
C ASN A 31 6.63 0.26 -13.14
N ALA A 32 6.05 -0.20 -12.03
CA ALA A 32 4.98 -1.19 -12.08
C ALA A 32 3.83 -0.79 -11.17
N SER A 33 2.68 -1.40 -11.43
CA SER A 33 1.42 -1.11 -10.76
C SER A 33 0.95 -2.29 -9.91
N GLY A 34 0.23 -2.00 -8.86
CA GLY A 34 -0.27 -3.01 -7.96
C GLY A 34 -0.82 -2.42 -6.68
N ILE A 35 -0.66 -3.16 -5.60
CA ILE A 35 -1.18 -2.76 -4.29
C ILE A 35 -0.06 -2.68 -3.27
N PHE A 36 -0.34 -1.98 -2.18
CA PHE A 36 0.50 -2.02 -0.99
C PHE A 36 -0.38 -2.12 0.26
N ILE A 37 0.14 -2.82 1.27
CA ILE A 37 -0.55 -3.06 2.53
C ILE A 37 0.35 -2.55 3.66
N VAL A 38 -0.22 -1.76 4.57
CA VAL A 38 0.51 -1.13 5.66
C VAL A 38 0.06 -1.71 6.99
N TYR A 39 1.02 -2.16 7.77
CA TYR A 39 0.79 -2.62 9.15
C TYR A 39 1.45 -1.66 10.11
N ALA A 40 0.73 -1.31 11.19
CA ALA A 40 1.34 -0.68 12.36
C ALA A 40 1.90 -1.78 13.25
N VAL A 41 3.15 -1.63 13.68
CA VAL A 41 3.82 -2.61 14.54
C VAL A 41 4.09 -1.95 15.88
N GLU A 42 3.51 -2.49 16.96
CA GLU A 42 3.67 -2.01 18.32
C GLU A 42 3.86 -3.22 19.25
N ALA A 43 4.96 -3.24 19.98
CA ALA A 43 5.26 -4.33 20.94
C ALA A 43 5.13 -5.72 20.30
N GLY A 44 5.56 -5.86 19.05
CA GLY A 44 5.50 -7.13 18.31
C GLY A 44 4.14 -7.49 17.74
N VAL A 45 3.12 -6.67 18.00
CA VAL A 45 1.77 -6.88 17.45
C VAL A 45 1.59 -6.07 16.18
N LYS A 46 1.12 -6.73 15.11
CA LYS A 46 0.88 -6.11 13.82
C LYS A 46 -0.62 -5.88 13.61
N GLU A 47 -0.97 -4.67 13.25
CA GLU A 47 -2.34 -4.32 12.88
C GLU A 47 -2.34 -3.81 11.45
N LEU A 48 -3.16 -4.39 10.58
CA LEU A 48 -3.34 -3.88 9.22
C LEU A 48 -4.13 -2.58 9.31
N ILE A 49 -3.53 -1.47 8.88
CA ILE A 49 -4.14 -0.15 9.00
C ILE A 49 -4.47 0.52 7.67
N MET A 50 -3.91 0.01 6.55
CA MET A 50 -4.17 0.62 5.25
C MET A 50 -3.89 -0.35 4.11
N VAL A 51 -4.71 -0.24 3.05
CA VAL A 51 -4.44 -0.85 1.75
C VAL A 51 -4.57 0.25 0.70
N GLY A 52 -3.63 0.32 -0.22
CA GLY A 52 -3.67 1.27 -1.32
C GLY A 52 -3.30 0.59 -2.63
N SER A 53 -3.52 1.29 -3.74
CA SER A 53 -3.19 0.78 -5.07
C SER A 53 -2.76 1.89 -6.00
N THR A 54 -2.13 1.51 -7.11
CA THR A 54 -1.82 2.41 -8.23
C THR A 54 -1.94 1.65 -9.54
N GLY A 55 -2.31 2.39 -10.59
CA GLY A 55 -2.47 1.85 -11.94
C GLY A 55 -3.93 1.78 -12.35
N THR A 56 -4.20 2.18 -13.59
CA THR A 56 -5.54 2.16 -14.18
C THR A 56 -5.53 1.28 -15.42
N VAL A 57 -6.46 0.32 -15.49
CA VAL A 57 -6.63 -0.51 -16.67
C VAL A 57 -7.61 0.20 -17.61
N GLN A 58 -7.18 0.43 -18.84
CA GLN A 58 -7.96 1.14 -19.84
C GLN A 58 -8.95 0.21 -20.53
N ASN A 59 -9.87 0.78 -21.28
CA ASN A 59 -10.92 0.02 -21.98
C ASN A 59 -10.37 -1.07 -22.91
N ASP A 60 -9.20 -0.84 -23.51
CA ASP A 60 -8.56 -1.80 -24.41
C ASP A 60 -7.76 -2.89 -23.66
N GLY A 61 -7.81 -2.88 -22.32
CA GLY A 61 -7.10 -3.87 -21.50
C GLY A 61 -5.67 -3.50 -21.18
N THR A 62 -5.16 -2.38 -21.69
CA THR A 62 -3.80 -1.94 -21.39
C THR A 62 -3.75 -1.14 -20.08
N LEU A 63 -2.59 -1.18 -19.43
CA LEU A 63 -2.38 -0.45 -18.19
C LEU A 63 -1.87 0.95 -18.49
N LYS A 64 -2.53 1.94 -17.87
CA LYS A 64 -1.99 3.31 -17.79
C LYS A 64 -1.24 3.42 -16.47
N SER A 65 0.09 3.36 -16.53
CA SER A 65 0.95 3.50 -15.37
C SER A 65 1.20 4.97 -15.07
N LYS A 66 1.23 5.32 -13.79
CA LYS A 66 1.75 6.62 -13.37
C LYS A 66 3.28 6.56 -13.36
N ASN A 67 3.93 7.69 -13.66
CA ASN A 67 5.37 7.81 -13.51
C ASN A 67 5.76 7.49 -12.06
N GLY A 68 6.78 6.64 -11.90
CA GLY A 68 7.26 6.25 -10.59
C GLY A 68 6.54 5.07 -9.96
N GLY A 69 5.49 4.54 -10.57
CA GLY A 69 4.82 3.30 -10.16
C GLY A 69 4.43 3.23 -8.68
N LEU A 70 4.58 2.06 -8.09
CA LEU A 70 4.28 1.83 -6.67
C LEU A 70 5.15 2.70 -5.75
N HIS A 71 6.42 2.86 -6.07
CA HIS A 71 7.33 3.68 -5.26
C HIS A 71 6.80 5.11 -5.12
N ASP A 72 6.49 5.76 -6.23
CA ASP A 72 5.98 7.12 -6.21
C ASP A 72 4.64 7.22 -5.49
N LYS A 73 3.74 6.26 -5.72
CA LYS A 73 2.44 6.24 -5.06
C LYS A 73 2.57 6.16 -3.54
N ILE A 74 3.48 5.33 -3.05
CA ILE A 74 3.71 5.19 -1.60
C ILE A 74 4.34 6.46 -1.03
N VAL A 75 5.41 6.95 -1.66
CA VAL A 75 6.24 8.05 -1.12
C VAL A 75 5.54 9.40 -1.25
N ASN A 76 4.96 9.67 -2.41
CA ASN A 76 4.42 10.99 -2.75
C ASN A 76 2.90 11.08 -2.81
N GLY A 77 2.18 9.96 -2.66
CA GLY A 77 0.72 9.98 -2.60
C GLY A 77 0.25 10.81 -1.41
N HIS A 78 -0.82 11.59 -1.62
CA HIS A 78 -1.36 12.44 -0.57
C HIS A 78 -2.21 11.63 0.41
N GLN A 79 -2.02 11.88 1.69
CA GLN A 79 -2.81 11.25 2.74
C GLN A 79 -2.69 12.10 4.01
N PHE A 80 -3.82 12.31 4.71
CA PHE A 80 -3.95 13.12 5.92
C PHE A 80 -3.81 14.63 5.67
N ALA A 81 -3.12 15.03 4.60
CA ALA A 81 -2.92 16.42 4.23
C ALA A 81 -2.63 16.51 2.73
N LYS A 82 -2.56 17.70 2.19
CA LYS A 82 -2.21 17.93 0.78
C LYS A 82 -0.70 17.88 0.57
N THR A 83 -0.07 16.81 1.06
CA THR A 83 1.38 16.60 1.00
C THR A 83 1.65 15.11 0.88
N GLY A 84 2.84 14.75 0.39
CA GLY A 84 3.22 13.36 0.20
C GLY A 84 3.35 12.59 1.51
N ARG A 85 3.18 11.28 1.44
CA ARG A 85 3.28 10.39 2.60
C ARG A 85 4.64 10.49 3.29
N LYS A 86 5.70 10.81 2.55
CA LYS A 86 7.02 11.02 3.15
C LYS A 86 7.02 12.10 4.25
N TYR A 87 6.04 13.00 4.21
CA TYR A 87 5.84 14.02 5.25
C TYR A 87 4.66 13.68 6.17
N SER A 88 3.55 13.21 5.61
CA SER A 88 2.32 12.99 6.39
C SER A 88 2.38 11.75 7.26
N TRP A 89 3.07 10.69 6.82
CA TRP A 89 3.17 9.46 7.62
C TRP A 89 3.95 9.68 8.92
N PRO A 90 5.16 10.27 8.92
CA PRO A 90 5.84 10.53 10.20
C PRO A 90 5.01 11.37 11.16
N ALA A 91 4.33 12.39 10.65
CA ALA A 91 3.49 13.26 11.47
C ALA A 91 2.31 12.48 12.08
N GLN A 92 1.64 11.66 11.28
CA GLN A 92 0.49 10.87 11.74
C GLN A 92 0.93 9.77 12.71
N MET A 93 2.07 9.12 12.45
CA MET A 93 2.63 8.13 13.37
C MET A 93 2.92 8.74 14.73
N LYS A 94 3.52 9.93 14.76
CA LYS A 94 3.79 10.64 16.00
C LYS A 94 2.49 10.95 16.76
N LYS A 95 1.48 11.41 16.04
CA LYS A 95 0.18 11.76 16.61
C LYS A 95 -0.51 10.53 17.23
N GLU A 96 -0.37 9.36 16.61
CA GLU A 96 -1.02 8.12 17.05
C GLU A 96 -0.13 7.25 17.96
N GLY A 97 1.13 7.61 18.14
CA GLY A 97 2.07 6.82 18.93
C GLY A 97 2.51 5.53 18.25
N ILE A 98 2.58 5.53 16.92
CA ILE A 98 3.02 4.36 16.15
C ILE A 98 4.53 4.44 15.98
N ASP A 99 5.25 3.40 16.43
CA ASP A 99 6.71 3.36 16.34
C ASP A 99 7.19 2.94 14.96
N THR A 100 6.58 1.92 14.38
CA THR A 100 7.06 1.31 13.13
C THR A 100 5.89 0.96 12.23
N LEU A 101 6.07 1.20 10.93
CA LEU A 101 5.19 0.66 9.89
C LEU A 101 5.94 -0.45 9.16
N GLU A 102 5.23 -1.51 8.80
CA GLU A 102 5.72 -2.50 7.87
C GLU A 102 4.83 -2.47 6.63
N VAL A 103 5.45 -2.28 5.48
CA VAL A 103 4.73 -2.11 4.21
C VAL A 103 5.06 -3.27 3.30
N PHE A 104 4.03 -3.97 2.83
CA PHE A 104 4.13 -5.03 1.83
C PHE A 104 3.59 -4.51 0.53
N TRP A 105 4.28 -4.76 -0.59
CA TRP A 105 3.82 -4.34 -1.90
C TRP A 105 3.85 -5.52 -2.88
N PHE A 106 2.93 -5.48 -3.84
CA PHE A 106 2.74 -6.54 -4.82
C PHE A 106 2.49 -5.91 -6.18
N GLU A 107 3.24 -6.33 -7.20
CA GLU A 107 2.88 -6.03 -8.58
C GLU A 107 1.73 -6.95 -8.97
N THR A 108 0.59 -6.38 -9.30
CA THR A 108 -0.59 -7.17 -9.66
C THR A 108 -0.88 -7.14 -11.16
N PHE A 109 -0.29 -6.19 -11.87
CA PHE A 109 -0.49 -6.05 -13.32
C PHE A 109 0.85 -5.81 -14.00
N ASN A 110 1.40 -6.87 -14.60
CA ASN A 110 2.68 -6.85 -15.30
C ASN A 110 2.63 -7.88 -16.43
N SER A 111 3.79 -8.29 -16.97
CA SER A 111 3.82 -9.28 -18.05
C SER A 111 3.29 -10.66 -17.63
N ASP A 112 3.38 -11.00 -16.36
CA ASP A 112 3.03 -12.32 -15.83
C ASP A 112 1.68 -12.37 -15.11
N ALA A 113 1.16 -11.23 -14.69
CA ALA A 113 -0.12 -11.15 -13.96
C ALA A 113 -0.95 -10.01 -14.54
N LYS A 114 -2.25 -10.21 -14.65
CA LYS A 114 -3.20 -9.24 -15.23
C LYS A 114 -4.36 -8.97 -14.29
N SER A 115 -4.08 -8.82 -12.99
CA SER A 115 -5.12 -8.47 -12.02
C SER A 115 -5.20 -6.96 -11.87
N ILE A 116 -6.39 -6.42 -12.07
CA ILE A 116 -6.65 -4.98 -11.95
C ILE A 116 -6.30 -4.55 -10.53
N PRO A 117 -5.39 -3.56 -10.35
CA PRO A 117 -4.94 -3.16 -9.00
C PRO A 117 -6.08 -2.80 -8.05
N THR A 118 -7.07 -2.02 -8.49
CA THR A 118 -8.21 -1.66 -7.63
C THR A 118 -9.09 -2.86 -7.29
N SER A 119 -9.14 -3.88 -8.15
CA SER A 119 -9.87 -5.11 -7.86
C SER A 119 -9.19 -5.90 -6.74
N VAL A 120 -7.86 -6.00 -6.79
CA VAL A 120 -7.10 -6.68 -5.74
C VAL A 120 -7.19 -5.90 -4.42
N GLU A 121 -7.06 -4.59 -4.48
CA GLU A 121 -7.25 -3.72 -3.32
C GLU A 121 -8.62 -3.93 -2.69
N GLY A 122 -9.68 -3.91 -3.51
CA GLY A 122 -11.05 -4.13 -3.05
C GLY A 122 -11.24 -5.50 -2.41
N GLN A 123 -10.61 -6.54 -2.94
CA GLN A 123 -10.71 -7.88 -2.37
C GLN A 123 -10.04 -7.95 -0.98
N VAL A 124 -8.87 -7.35 -0.83
CA VAL A 124 -8.19 -7.30 0.46
C VAL A 124 -9.03 -6.53 1.48
N LEU A 125 -9.58 -5.38 1.07
CA LEU A 125 -10.45 -4.57 1.93
C LEU A 125 -11.75 -5.30 2.27
N GLN A 126 -12.34 -6.04 1.32
CA GLN A 126 -13.55 -6.84 1.57
C GLN A 126 -13.27 -7.92 2.60
N ASN A 127 -12.14 -8.62 2.49
CA ASN A 127 -11.76 -9.65 3.46
C ASN A 127 -11.57 -9.04 4.85
N PHE A 128 -10.96 -7.87 4.93
CA PHE A 128 -10.79 -7.16 6.20
C PHE A 128 -12.14 -6.75 6.79
N LEU A 129 -13.02 -6.22 5.96
CA LEU A 129 -14.37 -5.83 6.38
C LEU A 129 -15.16 -7.02 6.91
N ASP A 130 -15.09 -8.16 6.21
CA ASP A 130 -15.79 -9.39 6.62
C ASP A 130 -15.30 -9.89 7.98
N GLU A 131 -14.00 -9.79 8.24
CA GLU A 131 -13.39 -10.27 9.48
C GLU A 131 -13.55 -9.30 10.65
N ASN A 132 -13.59 -7.99 10.39
CA ASN A 132 -13.50 -6.96 11.43
C ASN A 132 -14.73 -6.06 11.53
N GLY A 133 -15.65 -6.12 10.56
CA GLY A 133 -16.85 -5.29 10.54
C GLY A 133 -16.60 -3.82 10.21
N LYS A 134 -15.40 -3.47 9.77
CA LYS A 134 -15.02 -2.11 9.42
C LYS A 134 -13.81 -2.15 8.48
N LEU A 135 -13.49 -1.00 7.88
CA LEU A 135 -12.28 -0.85 7.08
C LEU A 135 -11.06 -0.62 7.98
N PRO A 136 -9.85 -0.84 7.45
CA PRO A 136 -8.62 -0.47 8.17
C PRO A 136 -8.66 1.01 8.56
N ARG A 137 -8.09 1.36 9.72
CA ARG A 137 -8.31 2.68 10.32
C ARG A 137 -7.79 3.85 9.48
N TRP A 138 -6.83 3.62 8.58
CA TRP A 138 -6.32 4.68 7.69
C TRP A 138 -7.04 4.72 6.35
N ASN A 139 -7.91 3.77 6.05
CA ASN A 139 -8.80 3.80 4.89
C ASN A 139 -10.11 4.46 5.30
N VAL A 140 -10.27 5.74 4.96
CA VAL A 140 -11.49 6.49 5.37
C VAL A 140 -12.71 6.09 4.57
N ALA A 141 -12.51 5.54 3.37
CA ALA A 141 -13.58 5.07 2.49
C ALA A 141 -13.00 4.20 1.37
N PHE A 142 -13.90 3.47 0.73
CA PHE A 142 -13.52 2.73 -0.47
C PHE A 142 -14.71 2.54 -1.39
#